data_8c93a0a2736f2d9a18fd988f1eac81fc
#
_entry.id   8c93a0a2736f2d9a18fd988f1eac81fc
#
_cell.length_a   1.000
_cell.length_b   1.000
_cell.length_c   1.000
_cell.angle_alpha   90.00
_cell.angle_beta   90.00
_cell.angle_gamma   90.00
#
_symmetry.space_group_name_H-M   'P 1'
#
loop_
_entity.id
_entity.type
_entity.pdbx_description
1 polymer ?
#
loop_
_entity_poly.entity_id
_entity_poly.type
_entity_poly.pdbx_seq_one_letter_code
_entity_poly.pdbx_strand_id
1 'polypeptide(L)'
;MSLLRYRPAFFEEMKEILLPLNDRVLAELRAGDMISLTGTLYTGRDQTHRRLCALLDEGKELPIDLKKQLLYYVGPTPAKPGQAVGAAGPTTSYRMDAYTPRLLELGLKATMGKGARSMVVRDALKKNGAIYLATIGGAGALLSKCIVKSELVAFKDAGPEALFRFEVVKFPAVVINDVLGNDYYEMIRDHRAL
;
A
#
# COMPACT_ATOMS: atom_id res chain seq x y z
N MET A 1 -1.48 -19.67 32.69
CA MET A 1 -1.08 -18.26 32.82
C MET A 1 -1.30 -17.59 31.45
N SER A 2 -2.37 -16.82 31.35
CA SER A 2 -2.75 -16.08 30.12
C SER A 2 -1.77 -14.93 29.95
N LEU A 3 -0.98 -14.95 28.87
CA LEU A 3 -0.24 -13.78 28.41
C LEU A 3 -1.27 -12.75 27.96
N LEU A 4 -1.61 -11.82 28.83
CA LEU A 4 -2.32 -10.59 28.49
C LEU A 4 -1.54 -9.94 27.33
N ARG A 5 -2.06 -10.06 26.11
CA ARG A 5 -1.55 -9.35 24.94
C ARG A 5 -1.72 -7.87 25.20
N TYR A 6 -0.64 -7.19 25.55
CA TYR A 6 -0.60 -5.73 25.55
C TYR A 6 -0.97 -5.26 24.16
N ARG A 7 -2.22 -4.79 23.98
CA ARG A 7 -2.67 -4.04 22.82
C ARG A 7 -2.48 -2.56 23.17
N PRO A 8 -1.55 -1.85 22.52
CA PRO A 8 -1.51 -0.39 22.67
C PRO A 8 -2.88 0.17 22.26
N ALA A 9 -3.42 1.12 23.00
CA ALA A 9 -4.70 1.80 22.72
C ALA A 9 -4.80 2.36 21.28
N PHE A 10 -3.66 2.64 20.65
CA PHE A 10 -3.51 3.02 19.25
C PHE A 10 -4.19 2.07 18.23
N PHE A 11 -4.36 0.78 18.54
CA PHE A 11 -4.99 -0.19 17.63
C PHE A 11 -6.51 -0.34 17.85
N GLU A 12 -7.08 0.26 18.89
CA GLU A 12 -8.51 0.11 19.21
C GLU A 12 -9.42 1.06 18.42
N GLU A 13 -8.87 2.14 17.85
CA GLU A 13 -9.62 3.16 17.10
C GLU A 13 -9.51 3.04 15.57
N MET A 14 -8.79 2.02 15.05
CA MET A 14 -8.61 1.89 13.60
C MET A 14 -9.86 1.35 12.92
N LYS A 15 -10.29 2.02 11.85
CA LYS A 15 -11.36 1.51 10.96
C LYS A 15 -10.88 0.23 10.27
N GLU A 16 -11.63 -0.85 10.42
CA GLU A 16 -11.31 -2.11 9.73
C GLU A 16 -11.78 -2.07 8.28
N ILE A 17 -10.87 -2.29 7.34
CA ILE A 17 -11.11 -2.23 5.91
C ILE A 17 -10.80 -3.59 5.29
N LEU A 18 -11.79 -4.16 4.60
CA LEU A 18 -11.63 -5.40 3.86
C LEU A 18 -11.16 -5.14 2.43
N LEU A 19 -10.19 -5.90 1.98
CA LEU A 19 -9.68 -5.90 0.60
C LEU A 19 -10.38 -6.99 -0.23
N PRO A 20 -10.64 -6.76 -1.53
CA PRO A 20 -10.27 -5.59 -2.33
C PRO A 20 -11.12 -4.37 -2.01
N LEU A 21 -10.56 -3.17 -2.26
CA LEU A 21 -11.22 -1.90 -2.01
C LEU A 21 -12.44 -1.69 -2.91
N ASN A 22 -13.47 -1.01 -2.38
CA ASN A 22 -14.63 -0.60 -3.16
C ASN A 22 -14.85 0.92 -3.05
N ASP A 23 -15.51 1.49 -4.05
CA ASP A 23 -15.67 2.94 -4.18
C ASP A 23 -16.46 3.56 -3.00
N ARG A 24 -17.41 2.81 -2.40
CA ARG A 24 -18.16 3.28 -1.24
C ARG A 24 -17.25 3.48 -0.02
N VAL A 25 -16.41 2.47 0.28
CA VAL A 25 -15.44 2.56 1.39
C VAL A 25 -14.47 3.70 1.15
N LEU A 26 -13.94 3.83 -0.08
CA LEU A 26 -13.00 4.91 -0.43
C LEU A 26 -13.63 6.30 -0.27
N ALA A 27 -14.90 6.46 -0.60
CA ALA A 27 -15.62 7.73 -0.45
C ALA A 27 -15.81 8.15 1.02
N GLU A 28 -15.75 7.20 1.96
CA GLU A 28 -15.91 7.44 3.41
C GLU A 28 -14.57 7.72 4.11
N LEU A 29 -13.43 7.36 3.50
CA LEU A 29 -12.10 7.57 4.06
C LEU A 29 -11.63 9.02 3.89
N ARG A 30 -10.99 9.54 4.92
CA ARG A 30 -10.44 10.91 4.95
C ARG A 30 -8.95 10.88 5.29
N ALA A 31 -8.22 11.87 4.78
CA ALA A 31 -6.83 12.11 5.12
C ALA A 31 -6.67 12.22 6.65
N GLY A 32 -5.78 11.40 7.21
CA GLY A 32 -5.57 11.23 8.64
C GLY A 32 -6.28 10.02 9.27
N ASP A 33 -7.24 9.40 8.57
CA ASP A 33 -7.87 8.18 9.09
C ASP A 33 -6.84 7.06 9.31
N MET A 34 -6.88 6.48 10.49
CA MET A 34 -6.13 5.28 10.82
C MET A 34 -6.96 4.05 10.50
N ILE A 35 -6.39 3.15 9.71
CA ILE A 35 -7.10 1.97 9.21
C ILE A 35 -6.30 0.69 9.44
N SER A 36 -6.99 -0.42 9.54
CA SER A 36 -6.43 -1.76 9.52
C SER A 36 -6.95 -2.54 8.33
N LEU A 37 -6.05 -3.07 7.50
CA LEU A 37 -6.36 -3.76 6.27
C LEU A 37 -6.40 -5.26 6.48
N THR A 38 -7.43 -5.94 6.01
CA THR A 38 -7.55 -7.40 6.02
C THR A 38 -7.96 -7.89 4.64
N GLY A 39 -7.25 -8.88 4.09
CA GLY A 39 -7.50 -9.47 2.78
C GLY A 39 -6.25 -9.52 1.90
N THR A 40 -6.45 -9.46 0.58
CA THR A 40 -5.37 -9.58 -0.40
C THR A 40 -4.87 -8.22 -0.87
N LEU A 41 -3.54 -8.04 -0.91
CA LEU A 41 -2.88 -6.93 -1.58
C LEU A 41 -1.70 -7.43 -2.42
N TYR A 42 -1.24 -6.61 -3.35
CA TYR A 42 -0.06 -6.92 -4.17
C TYR A 42 1.12 -6.04 -3.78
N THR A 43 2.32 -6.51 -4.11
CA THR A 43 3.55 -5.75 -3.83
C THR A 43 4.20 -5.29 -5.12
N GLY A 44 4.91 -4.17 -5.08
CA GLY A 44 5.70 -3.73 -6.21
C GLY A 44 6.57 -2.54 -5.87
N ARG A 45 7.82 -2.55 -6.37
CA ARG A 45 8.76 -1.45 -6.31
C ARG A 45 9.16 -1.04 -7.72
N ASP A 46 10.31 -0.39 -7.85
CA ASP A 46 10.82 0.18 -9.09
C ASP A 46 10.83 -0.82 -10.26
N GLN A 47 11.38 -2.02 -10.03
CA GLN A 47 11.46 -3.05 -11.08
C GLN A 47 10.07 -3.53 -11.51
N THR A 48 9.18 -3.80 -10.55
CA THR A 48 7.81 -4.22 -10.85
C THR A 48 7.06 -3.14 -11.63
N HIS A 49 7.10 -1.88 -11.18
CA HIS A 49 6.41 -0.78 -11.86
C HIS A 49 6.91 -0.60 -13.29
N ARG A 50 8.25 -0.59 -13.48
CA ARG A 50 8.85 -0.48 -14.82
C ARG A 50 8.39 -1.60 -15.75
N ARG A 51 8.35 -2.86 -15.26
CA ARG A 51 7.92 -4.01 -16.04
C ARG A 51 6.44 -4.02 -16.37
N LEU A 52 5.58 -3.63 -15.41
CA LEU A 52 4.16 -3.46 -15.67
C LEU A 52 3.93 -2.42 -16.77
N CYS A 53 4.59 -1.26 -16.70
CA CYS A 53 4.49 -0.25 -17.74
C CYS A 53 5.05 -0.72 -19.10
N ALA A 54 6.14 -1.46 -19.11
CA ALA A 54 6.70 -2.03 -20.36
C ALA A 54 5.72 -3.01 -21.01
N LEU A 55 5.05 -3.88 -20.24
CA LEU A 55 4.00 -4.76 -20.77
C LEU A 55 2.87 -3.97 -21.42
N LEU A 56 2.44 -2.87 -20.78
CA LEU A 56 1.42 -1.98 -21.34
C LEU A 56 1.88 -1.29 -22.64
N ASP A 57 3.15 -0.88 -22.72
CA ASP A 57 3.74 -0.28 -23.93
C ASP A 57 3.79 -1.28 -25.10
N GLU A 58 3.98 -2.55 -24.78
CA GLU A 58 3.98 -3.65 -25.74
C GLU A 58 2.56 -4.18 -26.05
N GLY A 59 1.51 -3.61 -25.48
CA GLY A 59 0.11 -4.06 -25.64
C GLY A 59 -0.15 -5.47 -25.05
N LYS A 60 0.68 -5.90 -24.11
CA LYS A 60 0.57 -7.20 -23.43
C LYS A 60 -0.32 -7.11 -22.21
N GLU A 61 -0.93 -8.23 -21.85
CA GLU A 61 -1.70 -8.35 -20.62
C GLU A 61 -0.81 -8.26 -19.36
N LEU A 62 -1.33 -7.63 -18.33
CA LEU A 62 -0.68 -7.58 -17.02
C LEU A 62 -0.83 -8.93 -16.30
N PRO A 63 0.14 -9.31 -15.44
CA PRO A 63 0.07 -10.56 -14.67
C PRO A 63 -1.03 -10.55 -13.59
N ILE A 64 -1.66 -9.41 -13.36
CA ILE A 64 -2.79 -9.23 -12.42
C ILE A 64 -3.79 -8.23 -12.98
N ASP A 65 -5.07 -8.38 -12.63
CA ASP A 65 -6.06 -7.32 -12.80
C ASP A 65 -5.87 -6.28 -11.69
N LEU A 66 -5.59 -5.02 -12.06
CA LEU A 66 -5.38 -3.92 -11.13
C LEU A 66 -6.68 -3.34 -10.55
N LYS A 67 -7.84 -3.68 -11.11
CA LYS A 67 -9.12 -3.13 -10.68
C LYS A 67 -9.37 -3.41 -9.19
N LYS A 68 -9.64 -2.34 -8.44
CA LYS A 68 -9.93 -2.37 -6.99
C LYS A 68 -8.77 -2.85 -6.12
N GLN A 69 -7.58 -3.04 -6.68
CA GLN A 69 -6.43 -3.55 -5.93
C GLN A 69 -5.70 -2.44 -5.15
N LEU A 70 -4.90 -2.89 -4.18
CA LEU A 70 -3.92 -2.11 -3.43
C LEU A 70 -2.52 -2.61 -3.77
N LEU A 71 -1.62 -1.70 -4.11
CA LEU A 71 -0.22 -1.99 -4.39
C LEU A 71 0.68 -1.45 -3.28
N TYR A 72 1.31 -2.35 -2.53
CA TYR A 72 2.22 -2.04 -1.44
C TYR A 72 3.66 -1.94 -1.93
N TYR A 73 4.28 -0.80 -1.71
CA TYR A 73 5.66 -0.53 -2.10
C TYR A 73 6.63 -1.12 -1.08
N VAL A 74 6.98 -2.36 -1.27
CA VAL A 74 7.82 -3.15 -0.38
C VAL A 74 8.73 -4.09 -1.17
N GLY A 75 9.91 -4.33 -0.64
CA GLY A 75 10.78 -5.45 -1.01
C GLY A 75 11.04 -6.26 0.25
N PRO A 76 10.28 -7.33 0.50
CA PRO A 76 10.42 -8.10 1.72
C PRO A 76 11.78 -8.80 1.77
N THR A 77 12.34 -8.93 2.97
CA THR A 77 13.50 -9.80 3.16
C THR A 77 13.06 -11.27 3.14
N PRO A 78 13.98 -12.22 2.86
CA PRO A 78 13.67 -13.64 2.87
C PRO A 78 13.00 -14.09 4.15
N ALA A 79 12.01 -14.97 4.01
CA ALA A 79 11.30 -15.57 5.14
C ALA A 79 12.20 -16.46 5.98
N LYS A 80 12.03 -16.44 7.31
CA LYS A 80 12.58 -17.48 8.21
C LYS A 80 11.60 -18.66 8.27
N PRO A 81 12.04 -19.85 8.72
CA PRO A 81 11.14 -20.98 8.92
C PRO A 81 9.89 -20.57 9.73
N GLY A 82 8.71 -20.93 9.23
CA GLY A 82 7.43 -20.59 9.86
C GLY A 82 6.90 -19.18 9.64
N GLN A 83 7.56 -18.36 8.81
CA GLN A 83 7.12 -17.02 8.45
C GLN A 83 6.72 -16.93 6.98
N ALA A 84 5.70 -16.13 6.66
CA ALA A 84 5.29 -15.87 5.28
C ALA A 84 6.32 -15.00 4.55
N VAL A 85 6.92 -14.02 5.24
CA VAL A 85 7.99 -13.11 4.76
C VAL A 85 8.91 -12.77 5.92
N GLY A 86 10.08 -12.23 5.62
CA GLY A 86 10.93 -11.57 6.61
C GLY A 86 10.42 -10.16 6.92
N ALA A 87 11.31 -9.19 7.13
CA ALA A 87 10.90 -7.80 7.32
C ALA A 87 10.21 -7.25 6.06
N ALA A 88 9.09 -6.55 6.23
CA ALA A 88 8.26 -6.01 5.16
C ALA A 88 7.97 -4.51 5.37
N GLY A 89 9.03 -3.71 5.53
CA GLY A 89 8.92 -2.26 5.71
C GLY A 89 8.65 -1.51 4.40
N PRO A 90 7.91 -0.36 4.46
CA PRO A 90 7.56 0.40 3.29
C PRO A 90 8.76 1.05 2.61
N THR A 91 8.74 1.08 1.28
CA THR A 91 9.68 1.84 0.44
C THR A 91 9.18 3.27 0.26
N THR A 92 10.10 4.21 0.01
CA THR A 92 9.80 5.60 -0.29
C THR A 92 9.01 5.72 -1.60
N SER A 93 7.81 6.30 -1.54
CA SER A 93 6.78 6.20 -2.59
C SER A 93 7.06 7.07 -3.81
N TYR A 94 7.74 8.22 -3.67
CA TYR A 94 8.01 9.13 -4.80
C TYR A 94 8.79 8.45 -5.94
N ARG A 95 9.53 7.39 -5.63
CA ARG A 95 10.27 6.61 -6.65
C ARG A 95 9.36 5.97 -7.70
N MET A 96 8.11 5.71 -7.33
CA MET A 96 7.10 5.12 -8.22
C MET A 96 6.20 6.16 -8.89
N ASP A 97 6.42 7.46 -8.62
CA ASP A 97 5.52 8.52 -9.10
C ASP A 97 5.42 8.59 -10.64
N ALA A 98 6.52 8.29 -11.34
CA ALA A 98 6.52 8.27 -12.81
C ALA A 98 5.58 7.20 -13.42
N TYR A 99 5.28 6.14 -12.67
CA TYR A 99 4.48 5.00 -13.14
C TYR A 99 3.04 5.03 -12.61
N THR A 100 2.86 5.57 -11.39
CA THR A 100 1.62 5.45 -10.63
C THR A 100 0.38 5.97 -11.38
N PRO A 101 0.40 7.15 -12.05
CA PRO A 101 -0.80 7.65 -12.73
C PRO A 101 -1.36 6.66 -13.76
N ARG A 102 -0.49 6.02 -14.53
CA ARG A 102 -0.90 5.04 -15.54
C ARG A 102 -1.57 3.81 -14.93
N LEU A 103 -1.07 3.33 -13.78
CA LEU A 103 -1.67 2.18 -13.09
C LEU A 103 -3.02 2.54 -12.44
N LEU A 104 -3.19 3.79 -11.97
CA LEU A 104 -4.47 4.29 -11.46
C LEU A 104 -5.53 4.34 -12.56
N GLU A 105 -5.17 4.73 -13.79
CA GLU A 105 -6.07 4.73 -14.95
C GLU A 105 -6.58 3.33 -15.32
N LEU A 106 -5.87 2.27 -14.93
CA LEU A 106 -6.30 0.87 -15.09
C LEU A 106 -7.15 0.35 -13.92
N GLY A 107 -7.54 1.24 -13.00
CA GLY A 107 -8.45 0.89 -11.90
C GLY A 107 -7.78 0.53 -10.59
N LEU A 108 -6.45 0.71 -10.45
CA LEU A 108 -5.78 0.61 -9.16
C LEU A 108 -6.40 1.62 -8.19
N LYS A 109 -6.82 1.20 -7.01
CA LYS A 109 -7.57 2.03 -6.06
C LYS A 109 -6.76 2.50 -4.86
N ALA A 110 -5.66 1.85 -4.56
CA ALA A 110 -4.76 2.34 -3.53
C ALA A 110 -3.30 2.03 -3.82
N THR A 111 -2.44 2.91 -3.38
CA THR A 111 -1.01 2.66 -3.26
C THR A 111 -0.58 2.87 -1.81
N MET A 112 0.39 2.08 -1.33
CA MET A 112 0.84 2.15 0.05
C MET A 112 2.37 2.13 0.15
N GLY A 113 2.92 3.06 0.93
CA GLY A 113 4.37 3.16 1.11
C GLY A 113 4.74 4.10 2.25
N LYS A 114 5.72 4.97 2.04
CA LYS A 114 6.11 6.06 2.97
C LYS A 114 6.55 7.31 2.22
N GLY A 115 6.47 8.47 2.89
CA GLY A 115 6.81 9.78 2.32
C GLY A 115 5.69 10.38 1.48
N ALA A 116 5.90 11.62 1.04
CA ALA A 116 4.92 12.36 0.24
C ALA A 116 4.87 11.88 -1.22
N ARG A 117 3.80 12.25 -1.92
CA ARG A 117 3.63 12.04 -3.36
C ARG A 117 3.76 13.36 -4.10
N SER A 118 4.19 13.31 -5.35
CA SER A 118 4.18 14.47 -6.25
C SER A 118 2.75 14.95 -6.53
N MET A 119 2.61 16.21 -6.92
CA MET A 119 1.32 16.79 -7.31
C MET A 119 0.66 15.98 -8.42
N VAL A 120 1.43 15.56 -9.43
CA VAL A 120 0.93 14.73 -10.55
C VAL A 120 0.25 13.45 -10.06
N VAL A 121 0.81 12.78 -9.06
CA VAL A 121 0.20 11.58 -8.47
C VAL A 121 -1.02 11.93 -7.64
N ARG A 122 -0.98 13.02 -6.87
CA ARG A 122 -2.12 13.48 -6.06
C ARG A 122 -3.33 13.78 -6.95
N ASP A 123 -3.11 14.48 -8.06
CA ASP A 123 -4.14 14.78 -9.04
C ASP A 123 -4.69 13.50 -9.70
N ALA A 124 -3.80 12.55 -10.02
CA ALA A 124 -4.20 11.26 -10.57
C ALA A 124 -5.01 10.42 -9.57
N LEU A 125 -4.65 10.42 -8.28
CA LEU A 125 -5.43 9.77 -7.22
C LEU A 125 -6.85 10.33 -7.16
N LYS A 126 -6.98 11.66 -7.08
CA LYS A 126 -8.28 12.35 -7.08
C LYS A 126 -9.09 12.03 -8.33
N LYS A 127 -8.50 12.15 -9.51
CA LYS A 127 -9.14 11.88 -10.81
C LYS A 127 -9.72 10.46 -10.89
N ASN A 128 -9.00 9.46 -10.35
CA ASN A 128 -9.38 8.05 -10.45
C ASN A 128 -10.13 7.52 -9.21
N GLY A 129 -10.49 8.40 -8.26
CA GLY A 129 -11.14 7.99 -7.01
C GLY A 129 -10.32 6.95 -6.25
N ALA A 130 -9.03 7.20 -6.13
CA ALA A 130 -8.06 6.34 -5.47
C ALA A 130 -7.40 7.06 -4.28
N ILE A 131 -6.73 6.30 -3.41
CA ILE A 131 -6.10 6.83 -2.20
C ILE A 131 -4.61 6.47 -2.13
N TYR A 132 -3.87 7.27 -1.38
CA TYR A 132 -2.52 6.91 -0.96
C TYR A 132 -2.48 6.68 0.54
N LEU A 133 -1.87 5.54 0.91
CA LEU A 133 -1.70 5.10 2.28
C LEU A 133 -0.22 5.17 2.68
N ALA A 134 0.05 5.56 3.91
CA ALA A 134 1.35 5.33 4.52
C ALA A 134 1.27 4.26 5.59
N THR A 135 2.34 3.49 5.74
CA THR A 135 2.53 2.60 6.88
C THR A 135 3.85 2.91 7.58
N ILE A 136 4.04 2.36 8.78
CA ILE A 136 5.09 2.78 9.71
C ILE A 136 6.48 2.39 9.17
N GLY A 137 7.29 3.41 8.84
CA GLY A 137 8.70 3.21 8.50
C GLY A 137 9.49 2.69 9.70
N GLY A 138 10.44 1.77 9.46
CA GLY A 138 11.24 1.15 10.52
C GLY A 138 10.57 -0.04 11.23
N ALA A 139 9.26 -0.21 11.09
CA ALA A 139 8.48 -1.29 11.73
C ALA A 139 8.35 -2.56 10.87
N GLY A 140 9.26 -2.81 9.91
CA GLY A 140 9.16 -3.93 8.97
C GLY A 140 8.99 -5.31 9.61
N ALA A 141 9.60 -5.54 10.77
CA ALA A 141 9.45 -6.77 11.54
C ALA A 141 8.08 -6.91 12.24
N LEU A 142 7.43 -5.78 12.56
CA LEU A 142 6.06 -5.78 13.11
C LEU A 142 5.05 -5.96 11.97
N LEU A 143 5.23 -5.24 10.87
CA LEU A 143 4.36 -5.34 9.70
C LEU A 143 4.35 -6.74 9.10
N SER A 144 5.49 -7.45 9.10
CA SER A 144 5.55 -8.82 8.59
C SER A 144 4.68 -9.80 9.38
N LYS A 145 4.38 -9.53 10.67
CA LYS A 145 3.47 -10.35 11.47
C LYS A 145 2.01 -10.24 11.03
N CYS A 146 1.65 -9.17 10.32
CA CYS A 146 0.34 -9.00 9.73
C CYS A 146 0.20 -9.71 8.38
N ILE A 147 1.30 -10.23 7.80
CA ILE A 147 1.32 -10.95 6.52
C ILE A 147 1.26 -12.44 6.82
N VAL A 148 0.13 -13.05 6.53
CA VAL A 148 -0.13 -14.48 6.85
C VAL A 148 0.23 -15.41 5.70
N LYS A 149 0.27 -14.89 4.45
CA LYS A 149 0.70 -15.64 3.27
C LYS A 149 1.38 -14.73 2.27
N SER A 150 2.40 -15.26 1.58
CA SER A 150 3.10 -14.61 0.47
C SER A 150 3.22 -15.58 -0.68
N GLU A 151 2.86 -15.13 -1.88
CA GLU A 151 2.90 -15.90 -3.11
C GLU A 151 3.53 -15.07 -4.22
N LEU A 152 4.51 -15.66 -4.91
CA LEU A 152 5.13 -15.04 -6.08
C LEU A 152 4.16 -15.11 -7.26
N VAL A 153 3.86 -13.95 -7.85
CA VAL A 153 2.95 -13.85 -9.01
C VAL A 153 3.73 -13.71 -10.31
N ALA A 154 4.70 -12.79 -10.35
CA ALA A 154 5.46 -12.51 -11.56
C ALA A 154 6.85 -11.91 -11.27
N PHE A 155 7.70 -11.86 -12.30
CA PHE A 155 9.01 -11.20 -12.25
C PHE A 155 9.97 -11.80 -11.23
N LYS A 156 10.01 -13.13 -11.14
CA LYS A 156 10.84 -13.89 -10.18
C LYS A 156 12.29 -13.42 -10.13
N ASP A 157 12.86 -13.07 -11.27
CA ASP A 157 14.25 -12.62 -11.42
C ASP A 157 14.51 -11.24 -10.79
N ALA A 158 13.45 -10.46 -10.47
CA ALA A 158 13.58 -9.21 -9.73
C ALA A 158 13.79 -9.42 -8.21
N GLY A 159 13.81 -10.67 -7.73
CA GLY A 159 14.08 -11.00 -6.33
C GLY A 159 13.08 -10.33 -5.36
N PRO A 160 13.54 -9.55 -4.37
CA PRO A 160 12.65 -8.87 -3.43
C PRO A 160 11.72 -7.84 -4.07
N GLU A 161 12.03 -7.39 -5.29
CA GLU A 161 11.18 -6.45 -6.05
C GLU A 161 10.23 -7.17 -7.02
N ALA A 162 10.13 -8.49 -6.98
CA ALA A 162 9.13 -9.23 -7.74
C ALA A 162 7.71 -8.85 -7.33
N LEU A 163 6.75 -9.15 -8.19
CA LEU A 163 5.34 -8.98 -7.87
C LEU A 163 4.87 -10.15 -7.00
N PHE A 164 4.56 -9.86 -5.74
CA PHE A 164 3.97 -10.83 -4.83
C PHE A 164 2.51 -10.51 -4.56
N ARG A 165 1.75 -11.53 -4.21
CA ARG A 165 0.44 -11.44 -3.58
C ARG A 165 0.59 -11.75 -2.10
N PHE A 166 0.18 -10.81 -1.24
CA PHE A 166 0.14 -11.00 0.20
C PHE A 166 -1.30 -11.14 0.68
N GLU A 167 -1.54 -12.09 1.59
CA GLU A 167 -2.71 -12.10 2.44
C GLU A 167 -2.36 -11.46 3.77
N VAL A 168 -3.10 -10.44 4.16
CA VAL A 168 -2.85 -9.66 5.36
C VAL A 168 -4.04 -9.69 6.31
N VAL A 169 -3.72 -9.60 7.62
CA VAL A 169 -4.72 -9.52 8.68
C VAL A 169 -4.35 -8.35 9.60
N LYS A 170 -5.27 -7.39 9.71
CA LYS A 170 -5.11 -6.19 10.55
C LYS A 170 -3.81 -5.42 10.29
N PHE A 171 -3.46 -5.26 9.00
CA PHE A 171 -2.27 -4.54 8.59
C PHE A 171 -2.50 -3.03 8.76
N PRO A 172 -1.71 -2.31 9.61
CA PRO A 172 -1.96 -0.92 9.94
C PRO A 172 -1.52 0.03 8.83
N ALA A 173 -2.34 1.03 8.55
CA ALA A 173 -2.03 2.10 7.61
C ALA A 173 -2.75 3.41 8.00
N VAL A 174 -2.27 4.52 7.46
CA VAL A 174 -2.87 5.85 7.59
C VAL A 174 -3.20 6.37 6.19
N VAL A 175 -4.37 6.95 6.02
CA VAL A 175 -4.75 7.62 4.78
C VAL A 175 -3.99 8.94 4.69
N ILE A 176 -3.14 9.07 3.68
CA ILE A 176 -2.36 10.31 3.45
C ILE A 176 -3.06 11.18 2.41
N ASN A 177 -3.42 10.62 1.25
CA ASN A 177 -4.22 11.33 0.26
C ASN A 177 -5.55 10.61 0.09
N ASP A 178 -6.65 11.33 0.27
CA ASP A 178 -8.00 10.82 0.09
C ASP A 178 -8.56 11.12 -1.32
N VAL A 179 -9.74 10.59 -1.62
CA VAL A 179 -10.41 10.77 -2.92
C VAL A 179 -10.86 12.22 -3.19
N LEU A 180 -10.93 13.06 -2.16
CA LEU A 180 -11.28 14.47 -2.28
C LEU A 180 -10.06 15.33 -2.65
N GLY A 181 -8.84 14.78 -2.55
CA GLY A 181 -7.57 15.44 -2.84
C GLY A 181 -6.92 16.08 -1.61
N ASN A 182 -7.41 15.80 -0.40
CA ASN A 182 -6.74 16.23 0.82
C ASN A 182 -5.41 15.50 1.02
N ASP A 183 -4.44 16.18 1.65
CA ASP A 183 -3.12 15.63 1.99
C ASP A 183 -2.86 15.80 3.49
N TYR A 184 -2.75 14.68 4.19
CA TYR A 184 -2.55 14.68 5.65
C TYR A 184 -1.23 15.33 6.07
N TYR A 185 -0.16 15.21 5.27
CA TYR A 185 1.11 15.85 5.58
C TYR A 185 1.01 17.39 5.49
N GLU A 186 0.26 17.91 4.53
CA GLU A 186 -0.01 19.36 4.44
C GLU A 186 -0.86 19.82 5.62
N MET A 187 -1.93 19.10 5.94
CA MET A 187 -2.81 19.43 7.07
C MET A 187 -2.03 19.53 8.40
N ILE A 188 -1.12 18.57 8.68
CA ILE A 188 -0.30 18.61 9.90
C ILE A 188 0.69 19.79 9.88
N ARG A 189 1.28 20.09 8.72
CA ARG A 189 2.23 21.19 8.58
C ARG A 189 1.55 22.52 8.85
N ASP A 190 0.37 22.73 8.30
CA ASP A 190 -0.38 23.98 8.45
C ASP A 190 -0.85 24.19 9.90
N HIS A 191 -1.23 23.13 10.61
CA HIS A 191 -1.55 23.19 12.04
C HIS A 191 -0.35 23.49 12.96
N ARG A 192 0.89 23.21 12.52
CA ARG A 192 2.11 23.55 13.27
C ARG A 192 2.64 24.95 13.01
N ALA A 193 2.12 25.63 11.99
CA ALA A 193 2.49 26.99 11.62
C ALA A 193 1.66 28.06 12.37
N LEU A 194 0.69 27.65 13.17
CA LEU A 194 -0.14 28.47 14.06
C LEU A 194 0.36 28.35 15.52
#